data_506995adc7ec3a08f933624efd3cef5e
#
_entry.id   506995adc7ec3a08f933624efd3cef5e
#
_cell.length_a   1.000
_cell.length_b   1.000
_cell.length_c   1.000
_cell.angle_alpha   90.00
_cell.angle_beta   90.00
_cell.angle_gamma   90.00
#
_symmetry.space_group_name_H-M   'P 1'
#
loop_
_entity.id
_entity.type
_entity.pdbx_description
1 polymer ?
#
loop_
_entity_poly.entity_id
_entity_poly.type
_entity_poly.pdbx_seq_one_letter_code
_entity_poly.pdbx_strand_id
1 'polypeptide(L)'
;DLNMCGARAMQPNLRNVPFVIDPFAFKKVDAVLATHYHQDHMSAEWAAHVIKSNMTTTNEKGEEIPVPFIGPEKSVELWKKWGVPEERCIVVKPGDVIKIKDLEITALDSFDRTCIVTTDSTGPDREELTGKCPTDMDEKAVNYLIKTPGGNIYHSGDSHFSIYFAKHGKDYDVDVAFGSFGENPIGMQD
;
A
#
# COMPACT_ATOMS: atom_id res chain seq x y z
N ASP A 1 4.89 0.53 2.46
CA ASP A 1 5.25 -0.63 1.64
C ASP A 1 6.41 -1.39 2.26
N LEU A 2 6.15 -2.54 2.80
CA LEU A 2 7.15 -3.42 3.38
C LEU A 2 7.52 -4.49 2.35
N ASN A 3 8.54 -4.22 1.54
CA ASN A 3 9.13 -5.27 0.73
C ASN A 3 9.84 -6.28 1.63
N MET A 4 9.11 -7.32 2.00
CA MET A 4 9.59 -8.43 2.84
C MET A 4 10.17 -9.58 2.02
N CYS A 5 10.18 -9.46 0.70
CA CYS A 5 10.61 -10.53 -0.19
C CYS A 5 12.13 -10.68 -0.17
N GLY A 6 12.66 -11.12 0.96
CA GLY A 6 14.09 -11.40 1.11
C GLY A 6 14.61 -12.54 0.26
N ALA A 7 13.81 -13.43 -0.26
CA ALA A 7 14.28 -14.58 -1.04
C ALA A 7 13.10 -15.38 -1.63
N ARG A 8 12.22 -14.76 -2.38
CA ARG A 8 11.35 -15.59 -3.20
C ARG A 8 12.15 -16.08 -4.40
N ALA A 9 12.25 -17.40 -4.52
CA ALA A 9 13.02 -18.08 -5.56
C ALA A 9 12.62 -17.73 -7.01
N MET A 10 11.62 -16.89 -7.16
CA MET A 10 11.08 -16.45 -8.45
C MET A 10 11.30 -14.95 -8.73
N GLN A 11 11.84 -14.18 -7.77
CA GLN A 11 12.19 -12.78 -8.02
C GLN A 11 13.69 -12.65 -8.15
N PRO A 12 14.21 -12.15 -9.29
CA PRO A 12 15.64 -11.92 -9.46
C PRO A 12 16.18 -10.77 -8.61
N ASN A 13 15.30 -10.00 -8.01
CA ASN A 13 15.65 -8.83 -7.23
C ASN A 13 15.90 -9.21 -5.78
N LEU A 14 17.18 -9.42 -5.44
CA LEU A 14 17.59 -9.52 -4.06
C LEU A 14 17.69 -8.12 -3.44
N ARG A 15 17.36 -8.03 -2.17
CA ARG A 15 17.60 -6.81 -1.40
C ARG A 15 19.09 -6.51 -1.37
N ASN A 16 19.50 -5.33 -1.81
CA ASN A 16 20.89 -4.89 -1.80
C ASN A 16 21.38 -4.51 -0.38
N VAL A 17 20.45 -4.25 0.53
CA VAL A 17 20.76 -3.90 1.93
C VAL A 17 19.92 -4.75 2.87
N PRO A 18 20.46 -5.15 4.03
CA PRO A 18 19.66 -5.85 5.04
C PRO A 18 18.53 -4.97 5.57
N PHE A 19 17.54 -5.58 6.20
CA PHE A 19 16.53 -4.82 6.93
C PHE A 19 17.19 -3.95 8.00
N VAL A 20 16.97 -2.66 7.96
CA VAL A 20 17.41 -1.75 9.01
C VAL A 20 16.63 -2.02 10.31
N ILE A 21 15.36 -2.37 10.15
CA ILE A 21 14.47 -2.76 11.25
C ILE A 21 13.84 -4.10 10.87
N ASP A 22 13.90 -5.08 11.78
CA ASP A 22 13.18 -6.33 11.62
C ASP A 22 11.66 -6.04 11.70
N PRO A 23 10.89 -6.20 10.61
CA PRO A 23 9.47 -5.91 10.64
C PRO A 23 8.70 -6.82 11.58
N PHE A 24 9.15 -8.03 11.84
CA PHE A 24 8.55 -8.95 12.81
C PHE A 24 8.82 -8.59 14.28
N ALA A 25 9.73 -7.66 14.53
CA ALA A 25 9.94 -7.10 15.86
C ALA A 25 8.83 -6.13 16.30
N PHE A 26 8.04 -5.61 15.36
CA PHE A 26 6.90 -4.76 15.69
C PHE A 26 5.84 -5.56 16.45
N LYS A 27 5.55 -5.11 17.66
CA LYS A 27 4.50 -5.70 18.53
C LYS A 27 3.18 -4.96 18.43
N LYS A 28 3.19 -3.78 17.80
CA LYS A 28 2.03 -2.91 17.67
C LYS A 28 2.16 -2.09 16.39
N VAL A 29 1.08 -2.06 15.63
CA VAL A 29 0.86 -1.15 14.50
C VAL A 29 -0.58 -0.64 14.57
N ASP A 30 -0.86 0.51 14.00
CA ASP A 30 -2.19 1.09 14.06
C ASP A 30 -3.02 0.78 12.81
N ALA A 31 -2.38 0.60 11.66
CA ALA A 31 -2.99 0.14 10.42
C ALA A 31 -1.97 -0.55 9.53
N VAL A 32 -2.43 -1.38 8.61
CA VAL A 32 -1.64 -1.92 7.49
C VAL A 32 -2.18 -1.29 6.21
N LEU A 33 -1.32 -0.60 5.46
CA LEU A 33 -1.70 0.06 4.21
C LEU A 33 -1.04 -0.63 3.02
N ALA A 34 -1.75 -0.73 1.90
CA ALA A 34 -1.18 -1.07 0.61
C ALA A 34 -1.55 0.00 -0.41
N THR A 35 -0.57 0.51 -1.11
CA THR A 35 -0.80 1.42 -2.23
C THR A 35 -1.36 0.67 -3.43
N HIS A 36 -0.90 -0.55 -3.65
CA HIS A 36 -1.35 -1.45 -4.71
C HIS A 36 -0.98 -2.91 -4.40
N TYR A 37 -1.38 -3.84 -5.25
CA TYR A 37 -1.34 -5.29 -5.00
C TYR A 37 -0.03 -6.00 -5.38
N HIS A 38 0.97 -5.32 -5.93
CA HIS A 38 2.22 -5.96 -6.33
C HIS A 38 3.00 -6.53 -5.13
N GLN A 39 3.78 -7.59 -5.39
CA GLN A 39 4.47 -8.37 -4.34
C GLN A 39 5.52 -7.60 -3.55
N ASP A 40 6.14 -6.62 -4.16
CA ASP A 40 7.14 -5.76 -3.54
C ASP A 40 6.52 -4.71 -2.61
N HIS A 41 5.19 -4.55 -2.66
CA HIS A 41 4.44 -3.64 -1.80
C HIS A 41 3.54 -4.33 -0.78
N MET A 42 3.31 -5.64 -0.93
CA MET A 42 2.49 -6.44 -0.02
C MET A 42 3.22 -7.69 0.45
N SER A 43 2.98 -8.11 1.68
CA SER A 43 3.58 -9.31 2.26
C SER A 43 2.53 -10.18 2.97
N ALA A 44 2.41 -11.43 2.52
CA ALA A 44 1.56 -12.42 3.17
C ALA A 44 2.09 -12.79 4.56
N GLU A 45 3.41 -12.87 4.72
CA GLU A 45 4.07 -13.18 5.99
C GLU A 45 3.81 -12.09 7.03
N TRP A 46 3.88 -10.82 6.61
CA TRP A 46 3.58 -9.69 7.48
C TRP A 46 2.10 -9.65 7.88
N ALA A 47 1.19 -9.85 6.92
CA ALA A 47 -0.23 -9.94 7.20
C ALA A 47 -0.52 -11.05 8.22
N ALA A 48 0.06 -12.24 8.02
CA ALA A 48 -0.06 -13.35 8.95
C ALA A 48 0.52 -13.04 10.34
N HIS A 49 1.62 -12.28 10.42
CA HIS A 49 2.20 -11.84 11.69
C HIS A 49 1.24 -10.93 12.45
N VAL A 50 0.68 -9.92 11.81
CA VAL A 50 -0.28 -8.98 12.42
C VAL A 50 -1.53 -9.71 12.93
N ILE A 51 -2.03 -10.69 12.17
CA ILE A 51 -3.19 -11.48 12.56
C ILE A 51 -2.86 -12.40 13.75
N LYS A 52 -1.78 -13.18 13.66
CA LYS A 52 -1.38 -14.14 14.69
C LYS A 52 -1.00 -13.48 16.02
N SER A 53 -0.48 -12.26 15.95
CA SER A 53 -0.13 -11.46 17.13
C SER A 53 -1.34 -10.78 17.76
N ASN A 54 -2.54 -10.95 17.21
CA ASN A 54 -3.78 -10.30 17.67
C ASN A 54 -3.62 -8.80 17.89
N MET A 55 -2.90 -8.13 16.99
CA MET A 55 -2.66 -6.69 17.12
C MET A 55 -3.96 -5.91 17.06
N THR A 56 -4.10 -4.96 17.97
CA THR A 56 -5.25 -4.06 18.07
C THR A 56 -4.81 -2.61 18.00
N THR A 57 -5.74 -1.76 17.62
CA THR A 57 -5.63 -0.31 17.62
C THR A 57 -6.91 0.29 18.21
N THR A 58 -7.09 1.60 18.13
CA THR A 58 -8.35 2.24 18.50
C THR A 58 -8.92 2.98 17.28
N ASN A 59 -10.25 2.96 17.17
CA ASN A 59 -10.96 3.78 16.18
C ASN A 59 -11.02 5.26 16.62
N GLU A 60 -11.68 6.10 15.84
CA GLU A 60 -11.87 7.53 16.14
C GLU A 60 -12.68 7.79 17.42
N LYS A 61 -13.43 6.80 17.90
CA LYS A 61 -14.22 6.88 19.16
C LYS A 61 -13.42 6.41 20.38
N GLY A 62 -12.18 5.95 20.19
CA GLY A 62 -11.34 5.39 21.25
C GLY A 62 -11.69 3.94 21.60
N GLU A 63 -12.53 3.26 20.81
CA GLU A 63 -12.87 1.85 21.01
C GLU A 63 -11.75 0.98 20.43
N GLU A 64 -11.39 -0.07 21.18
CA GLU A 64 -10.38 -1.03 20.71
C GLU A 64 -10.94 -1.87 19.57
N ILE A 65 -10.18 -1.90 18.47
CA ILE A 65 -10.52 -2.68 17.27
C ILE A 65 -9.30 -3.50 16.81
N PRO A 66 -9.48 -4.62 16.12
CA PRO A 66 -8.39 -5.29 15.41
C PRO A 66 -7.74 -4.33 14.41
N VAL A 67 -6.41 -4.42 14.24
CA VAL A 67 -5.68 -3.61 13.26
C VAL A 67 -6.29 -3.78 11.87
N PRO A 68 -6.74 -2.70 11.20
CA PRO A 68 -7.33 -2.76 9.88
C PRO A 68 -6.27 -2.87 8.78
N PHE A 69 -6.68 -3.50 7.68
CA PHE A 69 -5.94 -3.62 6.43
C PHE A 69 -6.65 -2.75 5.39
N ILE A 70 -5.98 -1.70 4.93
CA ILE A 70 -6.57 -0.62 4.12
C ILE A 70 -5.87 -0.57 2.77
N GLY A 71 -6.60 -0.71 1.69
CA GLY A 71 -6.04 -0.68 0.34
C GLY A 71 -7.09 -0.63 -0.76
N PRO A 72 -6.68 -0.45 -2.02
CA PRO A 72 -7.59 -0.57 -3.14
C PRO A 72 -8.12 -2.00 -3.26
N GLU A 73 -9.18 -2.17 -4.04
CA GLU A 73 -9.96 -3.42 -4.10
C GLU A 73 -9.09 -4.66 -4.37
N LYS A 74 -8.18 -4.57 -5.34
CA LYS A 74 -7.27 -5.68 -5.68
C LYS A 74 -6.34 -6.08 -4.54
N SER A 75 -5.86 -5.11 -3.77
CA SER A 75 -5.04 -5.38 -2.58
C SER A 75 -5.85 -6.09 -1.49
N VAL A 76 -7.08 -5.64 -1.28
CA VAL A 76 -7.99 -6.25 -0.30
C VAL A 76 -8.37 -7.67 -0.71
N GLU A 77 -8.68 -7.93 -1.98
CA GLU A 77 -8.91 -9.27 -2.50
C GLU A 77 -7.74 -10.21 -2.22
N LEU A 78 -6.50 -9.71 -2.42
CA LEU A 78 -5.30 -10.49 -2.16
C LEU A 78 -5.11 -10.80 -0.67
N TRP A 79 -5.33 -9.83 0.22
CA TRP A 79 -5.32 -10.07 1.65
C TRP A 79 -6.35 -11.11 2.09
N LYS A 80 -7.57 -11.04 1.56
CA LYS A 80 -8.61 -12.07 1.82
C LYS A 80 -8.15 -13.46 1.36
N LYS A 81 -7.53 -13.58 0.19
CA LYS A 81 -6.91 -14.84 -0.30
C LYS A 81 -5.81 -15.34 0.65
N TRP A 82 -5.10 -14.46 1.34
CA TRP A 82 -4.08 -14.81 2.34
C TRP A 82 -4.65 -15.06 3.75
N GLY A 83 -5.96 -15.02 3.91
CA GLY A 83 -6.66 -15.33 5.15
C GLY A 83 -6.81 -14.16 6.12
N VAL A 84 -6.69 -12.92 5.64
CA VAL A 84 -7.09 -11.75 6.43
C VAL A 84 -8.61 -11.76 6.58
N PRO A 85 -9.15 -11.69 7.79
CA PRO A 85 -10.58 -11.64 8.02
C PRO A 85 -11.23 -10.44 7.33
N GLU A 86 -12.37 -10.64 6.72
CA GLU A 86 -13.06 -9.61 5.93
C GLU A 86 -13.39 -8.36 6.75
N GLU A 87 -13.78 -8.54 8.00
CA GLU A 87 -14.10 -7.44 8.93
C GLU A 87 -12.90 -6.55 9.28
N ARG A 88 -11.69 -6.98 8.95
CA ARG A 88 -10.47 -6.19 9.11
C ARG A 88 -10.06 -5.47 7.83
N CYS A 89 -10.71 -5.77 6.71
CA CYS A 89 -10.37 -5.23 5.41
C CYS A 89 -11.21 -3.98 5.12
N ILE A 90 -10.56 -2.91 4.69
CA ILE A 90 -11.18 -1.66 4.26
C ILE A 90 -10.75 -1.37 2.84
N VAL A 91 -11.69 -1.43 1.90
CA VAL A 91 -11.45 -1.00 0.52
C VAL A 91 -11.52 0.51 0.46
N VAL A 92 -10.54 1.11 -0.20
CA VAL A 92 -10.49 2.56 -0.43
C VAL A 92 -10.27 2.88 -1.91
N LYS A 93 -10.79 4.03 -2.31
CA LYS A 93 -10.57 4.67 -3.61
C LYS A 93 -10.23 6.15 -3.41
N PRO A 94 -9.71 6.85 -4.41
CA PRO A 94 -9.38 8.27 -4.32
C PRO A 94 -10.52 9.11 -3.75
N GLY A 95 -10.21 9.93 -2.76
CA GLY A 95 -11.15 10.75 -2.02
C GLY A 95 -11.66 10.15 -0.70
N ASP A 96 -11.46 8.86 -0.46
CA ASP A 96 -11.84 8.24 0.80
C ASP A 96 -10.89 8.66 1.93
N VAL A 97 -11.48 8.88 3.11
CA VAL A 97 -10.76 9.27 4.32
C VAL A 97 -11.08 8.29 5.45
N ILE A 98 -10.05 7.67 5.98
CA ILE A 98 -10.15 6.73 7.11
C ILE A 98 -9.50 7.36 8.33
N LYS A 99 -10.15 7.26 9.48
CA LYS A 99 -9.62 7.75 10.76
C LYS A 99 -9.33 6.60 11.70
N ILE A 100 -8.08 6.54 12.16
CA ILE A 100 -7.58 5.55 13.12
C ILE A 100 -6.85 6.32 14.21
N LYS A 101 -7.34 6.28 15.43
CA LYS A 101 -6.82 7.10 16.53
C LYS A 101 -6.78 8.59 16.16
N ASP A 102 -5.57 9.16 16.19
CA ASP A 102 -5.21 10.52 15.83
C ASP A 102 -4.66 10.64 14.39
N LEU A 103 -4.76 9.57 13.61
CA LEU A 103 -4.37 9.53 12.20
C LEU A 103 -5.58 9.80 11.29
N GLU A 104 -5.39 10.62 10.28
CA GLU A 104 -6.31 10.78 9.16
C GLU A 104 -5.61 10.31 7.88
N ILE A 105 -6.11 9.23 7.27
CA ILE A 105 -5.53 8.57 6.11
C ILE A 105 -6.44 8.86 4.92
N THR A 106 -5.96 9.64 3.98
CA THR A 106 -6.68 9.97 2.74
C THR A 106 -6.08 9.18 1.58
N ALA A 107 -6.92 8.43 0.88
CA ALA A 107 -6.56 7.81 -0.39
C ALA A 107 -6.63 8.86 -1.51
N LEU A 108 -5.63 8.89 -2.37
CA LEU A 108 -5.47 9.87 -3.44
C LEU A 108 -5.28 9.17 -4.78
N ASP A 109 -5.52 9.91 -5.86
CA ASP A 109 -5.29 9.44 -7.22
C ASP A 109 -3.86 8.91 -7.40
N SER A 110 -3.72 7.79 -8.09
CA SER A 110 -2.44 7.19 -8.49
C SER A 110 -2.38 7.01 -10.00
N PHE A 111 -1.17 7.02 -10.54
CA PHE A 111 -0.93 6.67 -11.94
C PHE A 111 0.17 5.61 -12.02
N ASP A 112 -0.15 4.42 -11.56
CA ASP A 112 0.74 3.27 -11.65
C ASP A 112 0.53 2.53 -12.98
N ARG A 113 1.39 2.80 -13.95
CA ARG A 113 1.32 2.19 -15.27
C ARG A 113 1.50 0.67 -15.24
N THR A 114 2.24 0.15 -14.28
CA THR A 114 2.43 -1.29 -14.15
C THR A 114 1.16 -1.97 -13.66
N CYS A 115 0.43 -1.37 -12.75
CA CYS A 115 -0.89 -1.84 -12.34
C CYS A 115 -1.92 -1.81 -13.47
N ILE A 116 -1.76 -0.88 -14.44
CA ILE A 116 -2.62 -0.82 -15.61
C ILE A 116 -2.50 -2.08 -16.47
N VAL A 117 -1.28 -2.53 -16.69
CA VAL A 117 -0.99 -3.60 -17.67
C VAL A 117 -0.81 -4.97 -17.04
N THR A 118 -0.66 -5.04 -15.72
CA THR A 118 -0.53 -6.32 -15.02
C THR A 118 -1.87 -6.74 -14.44
N THR A 119 -2.17 -8.00 -14.57
CA THR A 119 -3.21 -8.68 -13.81
C THR A 119 -2.58 -9.30 -12.56
N ASP A 120 -3.33 -10.03 -11.76
CA ASP A 120 -2.96 -10.61 -10.45
C ASP A 120 -1.67 -11.47 -10.45
N SER A 121 -0.59 -10.93 -10.91
CA SER A 121 0.64 -11.63 -11.26
C SER A 121 1.55 -11.91 -10.07
N THR A 122 1.01 -12.37 -8.99
CA THR A 122 1.80 -12.67 -7.79
C THR A 122 2.15 -14.16 -7.70
N GLY A 123 2.89 -14.70 -8.62
CA GLY A 123 3.35 -16.09 -8.51
C GLY A 123 3.22 -16.90 -9.79
N PRO A 124 3.17 -18.26 -9.69
CA PRO A 124 3.08 -19.14 -10.85
C PRO A 124 1.79 -18.97 -11.67
N ASP A 125 0.77 -18.39 -11.07
CA ASP A 125 -0.52 -18.11 -11.72
C ASP A 125 -0.56 -16.72 -12.40
N ARG A 126 0.60 -16.22 -12.78
CA ARG A 126 0.74 -14.96 -13.50
C ARG A 126 -0.16 -14.98 -14.73
N GLU A 127 -1.23 -14.21 -14.69
CA GLU A 127 -2.03 -13.98 -15.90
C GLU A 127 -1.19 -13.23 -16.93
N GLU A 128 -1.28 -13.67 -18.18
CA GLU A 128 -0.67 -12.97 -19.29
C GLU A 128 -1.31 -11.59 -19.46
N LEU A 129 -0.51 -10.63 -19.90
CA LEU A 129 -1.01 -9.31 -20.30
C LEU A 129 -2.14 -9.51 -21.32
N THR A 130 -3.35 -9.16 -20.92
CA THR A 130 -4.53 -9.40 -21.76
C THR A 130 -4.63 -8.44 -22.93
N GLY A 131 -3.76 -7.43 -23.00
CA GLY A 131 -3.84 -6.34 -23.99
C GLY A 131 -5.10 -5.47 -23.86
N LYS A 132 -5.92 -5.72 -22.84
CA LYS A 132 -7.09 -4.88 -22.57
C LYS A 132 -6.66 -3.61 -21.84
N CYS A 133 -7.19 -2.49 -22.30
CA CYS A 133 -7.06 -1.25 -21.55
C CYS A 133 -7.73 -1.43 -20.17
N PRO A 134 -7.07 -1.05 -19.07
CA PRO A 134 -7.68 -1.13 -17.76
C PRO A 134 -8.91 -0.23 -17.73
N THR A 135 -9.92 -0.73 -17.07
CA THR A 135 -11.20 -0.02 -16.98
C THR A 135 -11.24 0.92 -15.78
N ASP A 136 -10.50 0.59 -14.73
CA ASP A 136 -10.45 1.40 -13.52
C ASP A 136 -9.08 1.30 -12.83
N MET A 137 -8.43 2.44 -12.61
CA MET A 137 -7.18 2.52 -11.87
C MET A 137 -7.42 2.49 -10.37
N ASP A 138 -8.54 3.03 -9.91
CA ASP A 138 -8.87 3.20 -8.50
C ASP A 138 -9.01 1.86 -7.79
N GLU A 139 -9.41 0.81 -8.52
CA GLU A 139 -9.45 -0.56 -8.00
C GLU A 139 -8.06 -1.15 -7.74
N LYS A 140 -7.04 -0.62 -8.40
CA LYS A 140 -5.71 -1.23 -8.45
C LYS A 140 -4.66 -0.49 -7.64
N ALA A 141 -4.68 0.84 -7.63
CA ALA A 141 -3.64 1.63 -6.99
C ALA A 141 -4.16 2.96 -6.44
N VAL A 142 -3.65 3.34 -5.28
CA VAL A 142 -3.86 4.65 -4.65
C VAL A 142 -2.55 5.19 -4.09
N ASN A 143 -2.44 6.51 -4.00
CA ASN A 143 -1.45 7.17 -3.17
C ASN A 143 -2.07 7.47 -1.79
N TYR A 144 -1.26 7.75 -0.79
CA TYR A 144 -1.77 8.11 0.53
C TYR A 144 -1.22 9.45 1.03
N LEU A 145 -2.10 10.23 1.64
CA LEU A 145 -1.73 11.28 2.57
C LEU A 145 -2.12 10.84 3.96
N ILE A 146 -1.14 10.77 4.86
CA ILE A 146 -1.34 10.37 6.26
C ILE A 146 -1.05 11.58 7.12
N LYS A 147 -2.09 12.17 7.68
CA LYS A 147 -1.97 13.25 8.65
C LYS A 147 -1.75 12.67 10.04
N THR A 148 -0.72 13.12 10.70
CA THR A 148 -0.36 12.74 12.06
C THR A 148 -0.22 13.97 12.93
N PRO A 149 -0.23 13.86 14.28
CA PRO A 149 0.06 15.00 15.15
C PRO A 149 1.44 15.62 14.94
N GLY A 150 2.38 14.88 14.35
CA GLY A 150 3.76 15.33 14.10
C GLY A 150 4.01 15.86 12.70
N GLY A 151 3.03 15.80 11.80
CA GLY A 151 3.15 16.25 10.42
C GLY A 151 2.47 15.31 9.42
N ASN A 152 2.43 15.72 8.17
CA ASN A 152 1.75 15.04 7.09
C ASN A 152 2.74 14.25 6.22
N ILE A 153 2.45 12.97 6.04
CA ILE A 153 3.28 12.05 5.26
C ILE A 153 2.55 11.73 3.96
N TYR A 154 3.21 11.93 2.84
CA TYR A 154 2.72 11.53 1.53
C TYR A 154 3.46 10.28 1.06
N HIS A 155 2.74 9.30 0.54
CA HIS A 155 3.29 8.07 -0.03
C HIS A 155 2.73 7.82 -1.42
N SER A 156 3.60 7.84 -2.43
CA SER A 156 3.20 7.72 -3.83
C SER A 156 3.04 6.29 -4.33
N GLY A 157 3.42 5.28 -3.52
CA GLY A 157 3.57 3.94 -4.08
C GLY A 157 4.47 3.98 -5.31
N ASP A 158 4.09 3.26 -6.35
CA ASP A 158 4.76 3.22 -7.66
C ASP A 158 4.09 4.13 -8.69
N SER A 159 3.42 5.18 -8.22
CA SER A 159 2.81 6.16 -9.12
C SER A 159 3.86 6.81 -10.02
N HIS A 160 3.64 6.73 -11.32
CA HIS A 160 4.48 7.40 -12.30
C HIS A 160 4.23 8.90 -12.29
N PHE A 161 5.18 9.65 -12.84
CA PHE A 161 5.01 11.09 -13.04
C PHE A 161 3.69 11.39 -13.76
N SER A 162 2.90 12.25 -13.17
CA SER A 162 1.60 12.64 -13.68
C SER A 162 1.16 13.98 -13.08
N ILE A 163 0.11 14.55 -13.64
CA ILE A 163 -0.52 15.77 -13.13
C ILE A 163 -1.02 15.63 -11.68
N TYR A 164 -1.21 14.40 -11.21
CA TYR A 164 -1.64 14.14 -9.83
C TYR A 164 -0.65 14.65 -8.80
N PHE A 165 0.66 14.55 -9.03
CA PHE A 165 1.65 15.11 -8.10
C PHE A 165 1.52 16.62 -7.95
N ALA A 166 1.35 17.33 -9.07
CA ALA A 166 1.13 18.77 -9.04
C ALA A 166 -0.20 19.14 -8.35
N LYS A 167 -1.26 18.35 -8.60
CA LYS A 167 -2.55 18.51 -7.94
C LYS A 167 -2.43 18.28 -6.44
N HIS A 168 -1.83 17.17 -6.02
CA HIS A 168 -1.69 16.83 -4.61
C HIS A 168 -0.83 17.85 -3.86
N GLY A 169 0.29 18.29 -4.45
CA GLY A 169 1.14 19.31 -3.83
C GLY A 169 0.49 20.69 -3.76
N LYS A 170 -0.54 20.96 -4.57
CA LYS A 170 -1.34 22.18 -4.48
C LYS A 170 -2.47 22.07 -3.44
N ASP A 171 -3.09 20.90 -3.36
CA ASP A 171 -4.31 20.68 -2.58
C ASP A 171 -4.02 20.29 -1.11
N TYR A 172 -2.80 19.79 -0.84
CA TYR A 172 -2.41 19.27 0.47
C TYR A 172 -1.06 19.80 0.94
N ASP A 173 -0.97 20.07 2.24
CA ASP A 173 0.31 20.33 2.90
C ASP A 173 1.02 18.99 3.13
N VAL A 174 2.27 18.88 2.69
CA VAL A 174 3.11 17.68 2.82
C VAL A 174 4.41 18.04 3.51
N ASP A 175 4.68 17.42 4.65
CA ASP A 175 5.93 17.62 5.40
C ASP A 175 6.99 16.61 4.97
N VAL A 176 6.59 15.36 4.70
CA VAL A 176 7.48 14.28 4.26
C VAL A 176 6.84 13.53 3.10
N ALA A 177 7.58 13.32 2.01
CA ALA A 177 7.14 12.52 0.89
C ALA A 177 8.04 11.29 0.69
N PHE A 178 7.41 10.13 0.51
CA PHE A 178 8.04 8.90 0.05
C PHE A 178 7.65 8.65 -1.40
N GLY A 179 8.65 8.53 -2.27
CA GLY A 179 8.50 8.26 -3.69
C GLY A 179 9.29 7.03 -4.10
N SER A 180 8.87 6.39 -5.19
CA SER A 180 9.58 5.28 -5.79
C SER A 180 10.63 5.79 -6.77
N PHE A 181 11.85 5.26 -6.66
CA PHE A 181 12.99 5.53 -7.54
C PHE A 181 13.56 4.20 -8.02
N GLY A 182 13.11 3.72 -9.15
CA GLY A 182 13.56 2.46 -9.74
C GLY A 182 14.45 2.62 -10.98
N GLU A 183 14.91 1.51 -11.53
CA GLU A 183 15.68 1.47 -12.79
C GLU A 183 14.89 2.05 -13.98
N ASN A 184 13.61 1.86 -13.98
CA ASN A 184 12.71 2.60 -14.86
C ASN A 184 12.21 3.79 -14.07
N PRO A 185 12.66 5.00 -14.41
CA PRO A 185 12.30 6.18 -13.70
C PRO A 185 10.80 6.34 -13.65
N ILE A 186 10.31 6.07 -12.48
CA ILE A 186 8.92 6.12 -12.16
C ILE A 186 8.73 7.43 -11.43
N GLY A 187 7.98 8.29 -12.00
CA GLY A 187 7.29 9.35 -11.33
C GLY A 187 8.04 10.58 -10.89
N MET A 188 9.23 10.58 -10.42
CA MET A 188 9.85 11.75 -9.77
C MET A 188 11.19 12.18 -10.39
N GLN A 189 11.37 12.01 -11.68
CA GLN A 189 12.64 12.29 -12.36
C GLN A 189 12.79 13.68 -12.96
N ASP A 190 11.78 14.51 -12.95
CA ASP A 190 11.84 15.88 -13.51
C ASP A 190 11.63 16.95 -12.44
#